data_3c35b8fcb235482fbdc7d9ebaccb0117
#
_entry.id   3c35b8fcb235482fbdc7d9ebaccb0117
#
_cell.length_a   1.000
_cell.length_b   1.000
_cell.length_c   1.000
_cell.angle_alpha   90.00
_cell.angle_beta   90.00
_cell.angle_gamma   90.00
#
_symmetry.space_group_name_H-M   'P 1'
#
loop_
_entity.id
_entity.type
_entity.pdbx_description
1 polymer ?
#
loop_
_entity_poly.entity_id
_entity_poly.type
_entity_poly.pdbx_seq_one_letter_code
_entity_poly.pdbx_strand_id
1 'polypeptide(L)'
;GNITVNITEFVDDEIRRMEPISEVKSIGVTLPYLKGCYFYCKGTNKRMRDLARWPMENGSVIRILDDCASYVIIADEAVAPTSELPSHLSVHNDLLSKNSPYKASVHTHPIELIAMTHCEKFLQKDVATNLLWSMIPETKAFCPRGLGIIPYKLPSSVELAEATIKELQDYDVVMWEKHGVFAVDCDAMQAFDQIDVLNKSALIYIAAKNMGFEPDGMSPVSYTHLRAHE
;
A
#
# COMPACT_ATOMS: atom_id res chain seq x y z
N GLY A 1 -5.41 -3.44 -8.38
CA GLY A 1 -4.95 -2.90 -7.10
C GLY A 1 -5.93 -3.13 -5.96
N ASN A 2 -5.46 -2.94 -4.74
CA ASN A 2 -6.21 -3.18 -3.51
C ASN A 2 -6.01 -2.01 -2.54
N ILE A 3 -7.03 -1.75 -1.72
CA ILE A 3 -6.97 -0.79 -0.61
C ILE A 3 -7.59 -1.45 0.61
N THR A 4 -6.96 -1.22 1.78
CA THR A 4 -7.52 -1.55 3.08
C THR A 4 -7.27 -0.37 4.01
N VAL A 5 -8.29 0.08 4.70
CA VAL A 5 -8.20 1.21 5.64
C VAL A 5 -8.74 0.79 7.00
N ASN A 6 -7.97 0.98 8.04
CA ASN A 6 -8.44 0.82 9.41
C ASN A 6 -9.35 2.00 9.76
N ILE A 7 -10.65 1.73 9.89
CA ILE A 7 -11.68 2.72 10.17
C ILE A 7 -12.22 2.64 11.60
N THR A 8 -11.56 1.88 12.47
CA THR A 8 -12.06 1.57 13.82
C THR A 8 -12.41 2.83 14.64
N GLU A 9 -11.64 3.90 14.50
CA GLU A 9 -11.88 5.17 15.21
C GLU A 9 -13.05 6.00 14.65
N PHE A 10 -13.49 5.70 13.41
CA PHE A 10 -14.59 6.39 12.73
C PHE A 10 -15.92 5.65 12.85
N VAL A 11 -15.92 4.44 13.43
CA VAL A 11 -17.11 3.62 13.59
C VAL A 11 -17.89 4.07 14.81
N ASP A 12 -19.11 4.52 14.61
CA ASP A 12 -20.04 4.94 15.66
C ASP A 12 -20.79 3.76 16.30
N ASP A 13 -21.65 4.09 17.28
CA ASP A 13 -22.44 3.08 17.99
C ASP A 13 -23.49 2.41 17.10
N GLU A 14 -23.96 3.07 16.05
CA GLU A 14 -24.93 2.51 15.11
C GLU A 14 -24.29 1.37 14.33
N ILE A 15 -23.13 1.62 13.72
CA ILE A 15 -22.37 0.61 12.97
C ILE A 15 -21.92 -0.53 13.89
N ARG A 16 -21.54 -0.22 15.16
CA ARG A 16 -21.14 -1.26 16.13
C ARG A 16 -22.26 -2.22 16.48
N ARG A 17 -23.52 -1.77 16.41
CA ARG A 17 -24.72 -2.57 16.68
C ARG A 17 -25.29 -3.28 15.44
N MET A 18 -24.77 -2.97 14.25
CA MET A 18 -25.23 -3.62 13.04
C MET A 18 -24.94 -5.14 13.09
N GLU A 19 -25.94 -5.91 12.75
CA GLU A 19 -25.78 -7.36 12.60
C GLU A 19 -24.98 -7.65 11.32
N PRO A 20 -24.06 -8.64 11.38
CA PRO A 20 -23.33 -9.07 10.20
C PRO A 20 -24.25 -9.59 9.11
N ILE A 21 -23.98 -9.23 7.86
CA ILE A 21 -24.69 -9.76 6.69
C ILE A 21 -24.02 -10.98 6.05
N SER A 22 -22.87 -11.38 6.57
CA SER A 22 -22.15 -12.58 6.12
C SER A 22 -22.00 -13.60 7.24
N GLU A 23 -21.80 -14.85 6.84
CA GLU A 23 -21.25 -15.85 7.75
C GLU A 23 -19.84 -15.46 8.19
N VAL A 24 -19.36 -16.09 9.27
CA VAL A 24 -17.97 -15.94 9.73
C VAL A 24 -17.02 -16.51 8.67
N LYS A 25 -16.03 -15.69 8.30
CA LYS A 25 -15.02 -16.04 7.29
C LYS A 25 -13.63 -16.05 7.91
N SER A 26 -12.83 -17.04 7.55
CA SER A 26 -11.43 -17.12 7.98
C SER A 26 -10.56 -16.08 7.25
N ILE A 27 -9.63 -15.44 7.99
CA ILE A 27 -8.56 -14.62 7.42
C ILE A 27 -7.43 -15.51 6.89
N GLY A 28 -7.24 -16.71 7.48
CA GLY A 28 -6.15 -17.63 7.16
C GLY A 28 -4.89 -17.42 8.03
N VAL A 29 -4.85 -16.34 8.82
CA VAL A 29 -3.77 -16.02 9.76
C VAL A 29 -4.37 -15.45 11.05
N THR A 30 -3.62 -15.56 12.16
CA THR A 30 -4.03 -14.98 13.44
C THR A 30 -3.33 -13.63 13.67
N LEU A 31 -4.11 -12.59 13.95
CA LEU A 31 -3.68 -11.20 13.98
C LEU A 31 -4.10 -10.53 15.30
N PRO A 32 -3.38 -10.77 16.41
CA PRO A 32 -3.84 -10.45 17.76
C PRO A 32 -4.08 -8.97 18.03
N TYR A 33 -3.40 -8.07 17.33
CA TYR A 33 -3.59 -6.63 17.47
C TYR A 33 -4.82 -6.09 16.75
N LEU A 34 -5.49 -6.90 15.90
CA LEU A 34 -6.68 -6.49 15.15
C LEU A 34 -8.01 -6.87 15.82
N LYS A 35 -7.98 -7.45 17.02
CA LYS A 35 -9.21 -7.83 17.75
C LYS A 35 -10.23 -6.68 17.78
N GLY A 36 -11.43 -6.93 17.26
CA GLY A 36 -12.53 -5.98 17.25
C GLY A 36 -12.36 -4.76 16.33
N CYS A 37 -11.27 -4.71 15.55
CA CYS A 37 -11.04 -3.64 14.58
C CYS A 37 -11.98 -3.73 13.40
N TYR A 38 -12.25 -2.56 12.79
CA TYR A 38 -13.04 -2.41 11.58
C TYR A 38 -12.16 -1.94 10.44
N PHE A 39 -12.34 -2.55 9.27
CA PHE A 39 -11.61 -2.18 8.06
C PHE A 39 -12.56 -1.95 6.90
N TYR A 40 -12.34 -0.88 6.14
CA TYR A 40 -12.88 -0.79 4.80
C TYR A 40 -11.91 -1.49 3.85
N CYS A 41 -12.41 -2.41 3.02
CA CYS A 41 -11.63 -3.21 2.11
C CYS A 41 -12.23 -3.16 0.71
N LYS A 42 -11.40 -2.87 -0.31
CA LYS A 42 -11.83 -2.99 -1.70
C LYS A 42 -12.24 -4.43 -2.00
N GLY A 43 -13.35 -4.58 -2.74
CA GLY A 43 -13.88 -5.88 -3.14
C GLY A 43 -13.02 -6.60 -4.19
N THR A 44 -13.03 -7.93 -4.13
CA THR A 44 -12.45 -8.76 -5.19
C THR A 44 -13.18 -8.52 -6.51
N ASN A 45 -12.45 -8.54 -7.63
CA ASN A 45 -12.97 -8.26 -8.98
C ASN A 45 -13.60 -6.84 -9.16
N LYS A 46 -13.50 -5.95 -8.16
CA LYS A 46 -13.94 -4.57 -8.25
C LYS A 46 -12.78 -3.66 -8.71
N ARG A 47 -13.13 -2.50 -9.27
CA ARG A 47 -12.13 -1.57 -9.84
C ARG A 47 -11.82 -0.45 -8.87
N MET A 48 -10.53 -0.13 -8.71
CA MET A 48 -10.07 0.98 -7.87
C MET A 48 -10.71 2.32 -8.23
N ARG A 49 -10.85 2.62 -9.53
CA ARG A 49 -11.41 3.87 -10.02
C ARG A 49 -12.88 4.11 -9.64
N ASP A 50 -13.61 3.04 -9.29
CA ASP A 50 -15.03 3.12 -8.96
C ASP A 50 -15.26 3.32 -7.45
N LEU A 51 -14.22 3.15 -6.62
CA LEU A 51 -14.32 3.28 -5.16
C LEU A 51 -14.78 4.67 -4.71
N ALA A 52 -14.26 5.74 -5.33
CA ALA A 52 -14.60 7.10 -4.94
C ALA A 52 -16.06 7.47 -5.24
N ARG A 53 -16.67 6.83 -6.25
CA ARG A 53 -18.05 7.11 -6.66
C ARG A 53 -19.05 6.21 -5.97
N TRP A 54 -18.71 4.95 -5.80
CA TRP A 54 -19.59 3.90 -5.27
C TRP A 54 -18.84 3.02 -4.27
N PRO A 55 -18.45 3.58 -3.10
CA PRO A 55 -17.58 2.86 -2.16
C PRO A 55 -18.19 1.55 -1.65
N MET A 56 -19.50 1.52 -1.35
CA MET A 56 -20.15 0.34 -0.80
C MET A 56 -20.48 -0.73 -1.85
N GLU A 57 -20.59 -0.36 -3.14
CA GLU A 57 -20.74 -1.32 -4.24
C GLU A 57 -19.39 -1.97 -4.64
N ASN A 58 -18.27 -1.31 -4.32
CA ASN A 58 -16.93 -1.71 -4.72
C ASN A 58 -16.03 -2.13 -3.57
N GLY A 59 -16.52 -2.06 -2.35
CA GLY A 59 -15.83 -2.48 -1.14
C GLY A 59 -16.78 -2.86 -0.03
N SER A 60 -16.24 -3.30 1.08
CA SER A 60 -17.00 -3.68 2.26
C SER A 60 -16.34 -3.18 3.53
N VAL A 61 -17.14 -2.95 4.54
CA VAL A 61 -16.67 -2.86 5.92
C VAL A 61 -16.64 -4.26 6.51
N ILE A 62 -15.51 -4.64 7.07
CA ILE A 62 -15.36 -5.90 7.81
C ILE A 62 -15.04 -5.61 9.28
N ARG A 63 -15.50 -6.49 10.17
CA ARG A 63 -15.12 -6.49 11.59
C ARG A 63 -14.34 -7.75 11.92
N ILE A 64 -13.16 -7.57 12.51
CA ILE A 64 -12.33 -8.69 12.99
C ILE A 64 -12.93 -9.22 14.29
N LEU A 65 -13.06 -10.52 14.40
CA LEU A 65 -13.66 -11.18 15.56
C LEU A 65 -12.66 -11.36 16.70
N ASP A 66 -13.18 -11.79 17.85
CA ASP A 66 -12.40 -11.96 19.08
C ASP A 66 -11.32 -13.05 19.02
N ASP A 67 -11.47 -13.99 18.06
CA ASP A 67 -10.48 -15.03 17.78
C ASP A 67 -9.25 -14.50 17.02
N CYS A 68 -9.30 -13.25 16.55
CA CYS A 68 -8.23 -12.60 15.78
C CYS A 68 -7.84 -13.33 14.48
N ALA A 69 -8.65 -14.28 14.02
CA ALA A 69 -8.40 -15.14 12.86
C ALA A 69 -9.57 -15.15 11.87
N SER A 70 -10.68 -14.52 12.24
CA SER A 70 -11.92 -14.50 11.48
C SER A 70 -12.49 -13.09 11.37
N TYR A 71 -13.34 -12.88 10.38
CA TYR A 71 -14.07 -11.62 10.17
C TYR A 71 -15.51 -11.87 9.71
N VAL A 72 -16.32 -10.83 9.85
CA VAL A 72 -17.66 -10.74 9.28
C VAL A 72 -17.78 -9.45 8.48
N ILE A 73 -18.72 -9.43 7.52
CA ILE A 73 -19.02 -8.23 6.71
C ILE A 73 -20.16 -7.45 7.38
N ILE A 74 -19.96 -6.15 7.58
CA ILE A 74 -20.91 -5.18 8.12
C ILE A 74 -21.18 -4.17 7.02
N ALA A 75 -22.19 -4.39 6.20
CA ALA A 75 -22.54 -3.54 5.06
C ALA A 75 -23.94 -3.86 4.56
N ASP A 76 -24.47 -3.06 3.65
CA ASP A 76 -25.78 -3.33 3.03
C ASP A 76 -25.69 -4.46 1.99
N GLU A 77 -24.52 -4.62 1.35
CA GLU A 77 -24.27 -5.67 0.37
C GLU A 77 -23.02 -6.49 0.74
N ALA A 78 -23.06 -7.80 0.53
CA ALA A 78 -21.97 -8.71 0.84
C ALA A 78 -20.92 -8.72 -0.28
N VAL A 79 -20.17 -7.63 -0.44
CA VAL A 79 -19.02 -7.59 -1.34
C VAL A 79 -17.85 -8.31 -0.69
N ALA A 80 -17.37 -9.39 -1.31
CA ALA A 80 -16.21 -10.11 -0.79
C ALA A 80 -14.94 -9.24 -0.85
N PRO A 81 -14.16 -9.10 0.24
CA PRO A 81 -12.90 -8.37 0.23
C PRO A 81 -11.90 -8.97 -0.77
N THR A 82 -10.87 -8.19 -1.08
CA THR A 82 -9.75 -8.65 -1.93
C THR A 82 -9.17 -9.99 -1.48
N SER A 83 -8.71 -10.80 -2.44
CA SER A 83 -7.99 -12.05 -2.15
C SER A 83 -6.65 -11.84 -1.42
N GLU A 84 -6.11 -10.61 -1.44
CA GLU A 84 -4.89 -10.23 -0.72
C GLU A 84 -5.17 -9.71 0.70
N LEU A 85 -6.42 -9.87 1.18
CA LEU A 85 -6.82 -9.44 2.52
C LEU A 85 -5.87 -9.93 3.64
N PRO A 86 -5.41 -11.21 3.66
CA PRO A 86 -4.49 -11.67 4.70
C PRO A 86 -3.18 -10.87 4.74
N SER A 87 -2.61 -10.53 3.58
CA SER A 87 -1.38 -9.73 3.49
C SER A 87 -1.59 -8.31 4.00
N HIS A 88 -2.66 -7.65 3.57
CA HIS A 88 -3.01 -6.30 4.03
C HIS A 88 -3.26 -6.27 5.55
N LEU A 89 -4.05 -7.20 6.08
CA LEU A 89 -4.34 -7.26 7.51
C LEU A 89 -3.08 -7.60 8.34
N SER A 90 -2.18 -8.43 7.82
CA SER A 90 -0.90 -8.71 8.48
C SER A 90 -0.04 -7.45 8.63
N VAL A 91 -0.02 -6.60 7.60
CA VAL A 91 0.64 -5.27 7.68
C VAL A 91 -0.05 -4.39 8.72
N HIS A 92 -1.38 -4.30 8.72
CA HIS A 92 -2.10 -3.52 9.73
C HIS A 92 -1.88 -4.04 11.15
N ASN A 93 -1.75 -5.36 11.33
CA ASN A 93 -1.42 -5.95 12.63
C ASN A 93 -0.02 -5.51 13.11
N ASP A 94 0.97 -5.47 12.24
CA ASP A 94 2.30 -4.96 12.54
C ASP A 94 2.26 -3.45 12.87
N LEU A 95 1.57 -2.65 12.06
CA LEU A 95 1.41 -1.21 12.31
C LEU A 95 0.78 -0.92 13.69
N LEU A 96 -0.30 -1.63 14.03
CA LEU A 96 -0.95 -1.46 15.34
C LEU A 96 -0.07 -1.95 16.49
N SER A 97 0.71 -3.01 16.30
CA SER A 97 1.64 -3.53 17.34
C SER A 97 2.69 -2.49 17.74
N LYS A 98 2.98 -1.53 16.87
CA LYS A 98 3.98 -0.47 17.04
C LYS A 98 3.37 0.90 17.35
N ASN A 99 2.05 0.97 17.52
CA ASN A 99 1.32 2.22 17.66
C ASN A 99 1.60 3.20 16.50
N SER A 100 1.74 2.68 15.27
CA SER A 100 1.92 3.51 14.09
C SER A 100 0.69 4.38 13.84
N PRO A 101 0.87 5.65 13.39
CA PRO A 101 -0.25 6.48 12.96
C PRO A 101 -0.88 6.04 11.64
N TYR A 102 -0.23 5.14 10.91
CA TYR A 102 -0.69 4.71 9.59
C TYR A 102 -1.96 3.86 9.68
N LYS A 103 -2.96 4.23 8.86
CA LYS A 103 -4.30 3.64 8.85
C LYS A 103 -4.63 2.97 7.52
N ALA A 104 -3.88 3.25 6.46
CA ALA A 104 -4.17 2.74 5.14
C ALA A 104 -3.01 1.91 4.57
N SER A 105 -3.37 0.91 3.78
CA SER A 105 -2.46 0.19 2.90
C SER A 105 -3.03 0.15 1.49
N VAL A 106 -2.19 0.46 0.51
CA VAL A 106 -2.54 0.54 -0.92
C VAL A 106 -1.59 -0.31 -1.72
N HIS A 107 -2.13 -1.17 -2.58
CA HIS A 107 -1.36 -1.94 -3.56
C HIS A 107 -1.84 -1.63 -4.97
N THR A 108 -0.92 -1.27 -5.87
CA THR A 108 -1.20 -0.98 -7.27
C THR A 108 -0.13 -1.55 -8.21
N HIS A 109 -0.41 -1.50 -9.52
CA HIS A 109 0.50 -2.00 -10.55
C HIS A 109 0.97 -0.85 -11.48
N PRO A 110 1.81 0.09 -10.99
CA PRO A 110 2.34 1.18 -11.80
C PRO A 110 3.32 0.64 -12.85
N ILE A 111 3.03 0.88 -14.12
CA ILE A 111 3.71 0.23 -15.25
C ILE A 111 5.20 0.59 -15.29
N GLU A 112 5.52 1.85 -15.10
CA GLU A 112 6.88 2.37 -15.24
C GLU A 112 7.79 1.84 -14.12
N LEU A 113 7.30 1.82 -12.88
CA LEU A 113 8.03 1.23 -11.77
C LEU A 113 8.22 -0.29 -11.94
N ILE A 114 7.18 -1.00 -12.40
CA ILE A 114 7.29 -2.42 -12.70
C ILE A 114 8.33 -2.65 -13.80
N ALA A 115 8.31 -1.85 -14.88
CA ALA A 115 9.26 -1.95 -15.98
C ALA A 115 10.72 -1.80 -15.49
N MET A 116 10.98 -0.90 -14.54
CA MET A 116 12.32 -0.74 -13.95
C MET A 116 12.80 -2.03 -13.28
N THR A 117 11.92 -2.80 -12.64
CA THR A 117 12.32 -4.06 -11.95
C THR A 117 12.77 -5.18 -12.89
N HIS A 118 12.58 -5.03 -14.20
CA HIS A 118 13.14 -5.95 -15.20
C HIS A 118 14.62 -5.70 -15.50
N CYS A 119 15.22 -4.66 -14.88
CA CYS A 119 16.64 -4.38 -14.97
C CYS A 119 17.29 -4.59 -13.59
N GLU A 120 18.24 -5.49 -13.50
CA GLU A 120 18.93 -5.86 -12.25
C GLU A 120 19.53 -4.65 -11.50
N LYS A 121 20.03 -3.66 -12.24
CA LYS A 121 20.54 -2.41 -11.68
C LYS A 121 19.53 -1.74 -10.75
N PHE A 122 18.25 -1.75 -11.11
CA PHE A 122 17.18 -1.09 -10.36
C PHE A 122 16.55 -1.96 -9.26
N LEU A 123 17.06 -3.18 -9.06
CA LEU A 123 16.75 -3.98 -7.87
C LEU A 123 17.65 -3.59 -6.68
N GLN A 124 18.65 -2.75 -6.89
CA GLN A 124 19.45 -2.15 -5.82
C GLN A 124 18.70 -0.92 -5.28
N LYS A 125 18.25 -0.99 -4.03
CA LYS A 125 17.38 0.02 -3.39
C LYS A 125 17.94 1.43 -3.47
N ASP A 126 19.22 1.59 -3.13
CA ASP A 126 19.87 2.90 -3.15
C ASP A 126 19.97 3.47 -4.57
N VAL A 127 20.24 2.61 -5.57
CA VAL A 127 20.30 3.01 -6.98
C VAL A 127 18.93 3.46 -7.46
N ALA A 128 17.89 2.67 -7.21
CA ALA A 128 16.52 3.01 -7.60
C ALA A 128 16.03 4.28 -6.87
N THR A 129 16.20 4.35 -5.56
CA THR A 129 15.79 5.50 -4.75
C THR A 129 16.47 6.78 -5.21
N ASN A 130 17.80 6.79 -5.35
CA ASN A 130 18.54 7.99 -5.75
C ASN A 130 18.18 8.44 -7.16
N LEU A 131 17.97 7.49 -8.09
CA LEU A 131 17.50 7.83 -9.43
C LEU A 131 16.13 8.50 -9.38
N LEU A 132 15.16 7.90 -8.70
CA LEU A 132 13.80 8.43 -8.64
C LEU A 132 13.76 9.79 -7.93
N TRP A 133 14.51 9.98 -6.85
CA TRP A 133 14.62 11.28 -6.18
C TRP A 133 15.24 12.36 -7.08
N SER A 134 16.13 11.99 -8.00
CA SER A 134 16.81 12.95 -8.86
C SER A 134 15.94 13.46 -10.02
N MET A 135 14.80 12.81 -10.31
CA MET A 135 13.98 13.18 -11.47
C MET A 135 13.08 14.39 -11.23
N ILE A 136 12.43 14.48 -10.07
CA ILE A 136 11.61 15.63 -9.65
C ILE A 136 11.69 15.82 -8.13
N PRO A 137 11.63 17.07 -7.62
CA PRO A 137 11.77 17.35 -6.19
C PRO A 137 10.68 16.71 -5.33
N GLU A 138 9.45 16.62 -5.84
CA GLU A 138 8.30 16.07 -5.15
C GLU A 138 8.55 14.62 -4.70
N THR A 139 9.32 13.85 -5.45
CA THR A 139 9.58 12.45 -5.10
C THR A 139 10.33 12.34 -3.76
N LYS A 140 11.29 13.23 -3.49
CA LYS A 140 11.97 13.26 -2.19
C LYS A 140 11.06 13.81 -1.09
N ALA A 141 10.21 14.78 -1.40
CA ALA A 141 9.28 15.38 -0.44
C ALA A 141 8.23 14.38 0.03
N PHE A 142 7.58 13.67 -0.91
CA PHE A 142 6.52 12.69 -0.59
C PHE A 142 7.05 11.33 -0.15
N CYS A 143 8.23 10.91 -0.62
CA CYS A 143 8.86 9.63 -0.27
C CYS A 143 10.22 9.85 0.37
N PRO A 144 10.30 10.51 1.55
CA PRO A 144 11.56 10.88 2.18
C PRO A 144 12.41 9.66 2.60
N ARG A 145 11.75 8.52 2.85
CA ARG A 145 12.40 7.25 3.21
C ARG A 145 12.85 6.43 2.00
N GLY A 146 12.44 6.83 0.78
CA GLY A 146 12.81 6.16 -0.47
C GLY A 146 11.90 4.96 -0.79
N LEU A 147 12.41 4.05 -1.63
CA LEU A 147 11.69 2.89 -2.15
C LEU A 147 12.35 1.59 -1.65
N GLY A 148 11.62 0.82 -0.85
CA GLY A 148 11.99 -0.55 -0.52
C GLY A 148 11.78 -1.47 -1.74
N ILE A 149 12.56 -2.55 -1.84
CA ILE A 149 12.45 -3.51 -2.95
C ILE A 149 12.54 -4.92 -2.41
N ILE A 150 11.54 -5.73 -2.76
CA ILE A 150 11.50 -7.16 -2.42
C ILE A 150 11.69 -7.95 -3.71
N PRO A 151 12.66 -8.90 -3.75
CA PRO A 151 12.78 -9.86 -4.84
C PRO A 151 11.48 -10.64 -5.05
N TYR A 152 11.24 -11.08 -6.28
CA TYR A 152 10.01 -11.78 -6.65
C TYR A 152 9.62 -12.86 -5.63
N LYS A 153 8.37 -12.81 -5.21
CA LYS A 153 7.70 -13.81 -4.39
C LYS A 153 6.31 -14.06 -4.96
N LEU A 154 5.79 -15.25 -4.68
CA LEU A 154 4.45 -15.63 -5.16
C LEU A 154 3.40 -14.64 -4.60
N PRO A 155 2.56 -14.04 -5.45
CA PRO A 155 1.44 -13.21 -5.00
C PRO A 155 0.54 -13.91 -3.98
N SER A 156 0.05 -13.17 -2.99
CA SER A 156 -0.79 -13.67 -1.90
C SER A 156 -0.14 -14.72 -1.00
N SER A 157 1.17 -14.90 -1.07
CA SER A 157 1.88 -15.85 -0.19
C SER A 157 2.20 -15.21 1.18
N VAL A 158 2.38 -16.07 2.18
CA VAL A 158 2.84 -15.66 3.52
C VAL A 158 4.23 -15.04 3.43
N GLU A 159 5.11 -15.61 2.61
CA GLU A 159 6.47 -15.12 2.40
C GLU A 159 6.51 -13.70 1.83
N LEU A 160 5.55 -13.34 0.96
CA LEU A 160 5.43 -11.98 0.45
C LEU A 160 4.97 -11.02 1.54
N ALA A 161 3.98 -11.43 2.35
CA ALA A 161 3.49 -10.62 3.46
C ALA A 161 4.58 -10.36 4.51
N GLU A 162 5.32 -11.39 4.92
CA GLU A 162 6.43 -11.28 5.89
C GLU A 162 7.56 -10.40 5.35
N ALA A 163 7.94 -10.56 4.09
CA ALA A 163 8.95 -9.73 3.45
C ALA A 163 8.49 -8.27 3.36
N THR A 164 7.20 -8.03 3.07
CA THR A 164 6.62 -6.68 3.03
C THR A 164 6.66 -6.02 4.40
N ILE A 165 6.24 -6.71 5.45
CA ILE A 165 6.30 -6.22 6.84
C ILE A 165 7.74 -5.89 7.24
N LYS A 166 8.69 -6.76 6.90
CA LYS A 166 10.11 -6.54 7.18
C LYS A 166 10.63 -5.28 6.48
N GLU A 167 10.30 -5.09 5.21
CA GLU A 167 10.75 -3.96 4.42
C GLU A 167 10.09 -2.65 4.87
N LEU A 168 8.83 -2.68 5.30
CA LEU A 168 8.11 -1.52 5.84
C LEU A 168 8.66 -1.01 7.20
N GLN A 169 9.65 -1.67 7.80
CA GLN A 169 10.37 -1.12 8.96
C GLN A 169 11.20 0.11 8.56
N ASP A 170 11.75 0.09 7.35
CA ASP A 170 12.66 1.10 6.85
C ASP A 170 12.03 2.02 5.79
N TYR A 171 10.97 1.58 5.12
CA TYR A 171 10.31 2.28 4.00
C TYR A 171 8.80 2.39 4.23
N ASP A 172 8.16 3.39 3.61
CA ASP A 172 6.69 3.51 3.60
C ASP A 172 6.09 2.97 2.29
N VAL A 173 6.94 2.83 1.26
CA VAL A 173 6.60 2.28 -0.05
C VAL A 173 7.56 1.15 -0.40
N VAL A 174 7.02 0.03 -0.83
CA VAL A 174 7.77 -1.18 -1.16
C VAL A 174 7.40 -1.67 -2.54
N MET A 175 8.40 -1.87 -3.41
CA MET A 175 8.27 -2.48 -4.72
C MET A 175 8.37 -4.00 -4.60
N TRP A 176 7.37 -4.70 -5.10
CA TRP A 176 7.42 -6.14 -5.34
C TRP A 176 7.93 -6.40 -6.76
N GLU A 177 9.11 -6.95 -6.89
CA GLU A 177 9.75 -7.19 -8.20
C GLU A 177 8.78 -7.83 -9.19
N LYS A 178 8.63 -7.23 -10.39
CA LYS A 178 7.79 -7.70 -11.51
C LYS A 178 6.30 -7.87 -11.18
N HIS A 179 5.84 -7.27 -10.08
CA HIS A 179 4.45 -7.40 -9.66
C HIS A 179 3.77 -6.04 -9.48
N GLY A 180 4.24 -5.23 -8.55
CA GLY A 180 3.60 -3.95 -8.22
C GLY A 180 4.20 -3.28 -7.01
N VAL A 181 3.50 -2.29 -6.48
CA VAL A 181 3.93 -1.48 -5.34
C VAL A 181 2.93 -1.60 -4.20
N PHE A 182 3.43 -1.66 -2.99
CA PHE A 182 2.66 -1.63 -1.75
C PHE A 182 3.10 -0.42 -0.92
N ALA A 183 2.15 0.41 -0.49
CA ALA A 183 2.42 1.59 0.32
C ALA A 183 1.53 1.64 1.56
N VAL A 184 2.03 2.26 2.62
CA VAL A 184 1.29 2.55 3.85
C VAL A 184 1.40 4.03 4.19
N ASP A 185 0.29 4.60 4.73
CA ASP A 185 0.27 5.97 5.25
C ASP A 185 -0.94 6.18 6.17
N CYS A 186 -1.10 7.42 6.66
CA CYS A 186 -2.21 7.83 7.52
C CYS A 186 -3.58 7.66 6.84
N ASP A 187 -3.66 7.87 5.54
CA ASP A 187 -4.85 7.61 4.73
C ASP A 187 -4.50 7.05 3.34
N ALA A 188 -5.53 6.63 2.60
CA ALA A 188 -5.34 5.98 1.31
C ALA A 188 -4.86 6.96 0.21
N MET A 189 -5.16 8.25 0.32
CA MET A 189 -4.71 9.26 -0.64
C MET A 189 -3.21 9.48 -0.47
N GLN A 190 -2.74 9.72 0.74
CA GLN A 190 -1.32 9.90 1.04
C GLN A 190 -0.50 8.66 0.63
N ALA A 191 -0.99 7.45 0.93
CA ALA A 191 -0.33 6.22 0.49
C ALA A 191 -0.27 6.12 -1.05
N PHE A 192 -1.32 6.53 -1.75
CA PHE A 192 -1.35 6.55 -3.21
C PHE A 192 -0.45 7.64 -3.79
N ASP A 193 -0.41 8.84 -3.19
CA ASP A 193 0.44 9.95 -3.64
C ASP A 193 1.92 9.57 -3.66
N GLN A 194 2.38 8.81 -2.67
CA GLN A 194 3.74 8.28 -2.66
C GLN A 194 4.02 7.39 -3.89
N ILE A 195 3.08 6.51 -4.23
CA ILE A 195 3.20 5.64 -5.42
C ILE A 195 3.18 6.48 -6.71
N ASP A 196 2.29 7.47 -6.79
CA ASP A 196 2.11 8.31 -7.97
C ASP A 196 3.37 9.14 -8.29
N VAL A 197 3.98 9.77 -7.27
CA VAL A 197 5.21 10.57 -7.51
C VAL A 197 6.40 9.70 -7.87
N LEU A 198 6.53 8.51 -7.26
CA LEU A 198 7.57 7.54 -7.65
C LEU A 198 7.39 7.09 -9.10
N ASN A 199 6.14 6.82 -9.51
CA ASN A 199 5.85 6.40 -10.88
C ASN A 199 6.06 7.54 -11.88
N LYS A 200 5.75 8.80 -11.52
CA LYS A 200 6.11 9.99 -12.34
C LYS A 200 7.61 10.08 -12.57
N SER A 201 8.42 9.90 -11.54
CA SER A 201 9.88 9.87 -11.68
C SER A 201 10.36 8.77 -12.63
N ALA A 202 9.80 7.56 -12.51
CA ALA A 202 10.10 6.46 -13.40
C ALA A 202 9.72 6.78 -14.85
N LEU A 203 8.54 7.38 -15.06
CA LEU A 203 8.07 7.81 -16.38
C LEU A 203 8.98 8.88 -16.99
N ILE A 204 9.41 9.87 -16.21
CA ILE A 204 10.34 10.92 -16.67
C ILE A 204 11.67 10.28 -17.09
N TYR A 205 12.24 9.38 -16.29
CA TYR A 205 13.45 8.67 -16.63
C TYR A 205 13.31 7.88 -17.94
N ILE A 206 12.23 7.10 -18.09
CA ILE A 206 11.97 6.30 -19.28
C ILE A 206 11.77 7.21 -20.50
N ALA A 207 11.05 8.33 -20.35
CA ALA A 207 10.83 9.29 -21.43
C ALA A 207 12.15 9.91 -21.92
N ALA A 208 13.03 10.33 -20.99
CA ALA A 208 14.34 10.86 -21.33
C ALA A 208 15.21 9.82 -22.07
N LYS A 209 15.21 8.58 -21.60
CA LYS A 209 15.92 7.47 -22.28
C LYS A 209 15.38 7.24 -23.70
N ASN A 210 14.08 7.32 -23.89
CA ASN A 210 13.45 7.17 -25.20
C ASN A 210 13.77 8.35 -26.14
N MET A 211 14.10 9.54 -25.60
CA MET A 211 14.61 10.66 -26.37
C MET A 211 16.09 10.49 -26.79
N GLY A 212 16.76 9.45 -26.32
CA GLY A 212 18.12 9.08 -26.71
C GLY A 212 19.23 9.64 -25.82
N PHE A 213 18.91 10.15 -24.63
CA PHE A 213 19.93 10.63 -23.68
C PHE A 213 19.75 10.06 -22.27
N GLU A 214 20.84 10.07 -21.51
CA GLU A 214 20.81 9.81 -20.06
C GLU A 214 20.45 11.11 -19.36
N PRO A 215 19.38 11.17 -18.54
CA PRO A 215 19.07 12.37 -17.78
C PRO A 215 20.13 12.61 -16.70
N ASP A 216 20.60 13.86 -16.57
CA ASP A 216 21.59 14.24 -15.54
C ASP A 216 20.98 14.11 -14.14
N GLY A 217 19.69 14.40 -14.00
CA GLY A 217 19.00 14.43 -12.71
C GLY A 217 19.44 15.57 -11.80
N MET A 218 18.74 15.75 -10.69
CA MET A 218 19.13 16.69 -9.64
C MET A 218 20.27 16.12 -8.80
N SER A 219 21.21 16.97 -8.38
CA SER A 219 22.25 16.55 -7.46
C SER A 219 21.68 16.25 -6.06
N PRO A 220 22.33 15.38 -5.26
CA PRO A 220 21.92 15.14 -3.88
C PRO A 220 21.78 16.41 -3.02
N VAL A 221 22.62 17.42 -3.27
CA VAL A 221 22.55 18.73 -2.58
C VAL A 221 21.24 19.44 -2.89
N SER A 222 20.74 19.34 -4.13
CA SER A 222 19.53 20.05 -4.55
C SER A 222 18.28 19.62 -3.79
N TYR A 223 18.17 18.35 -3.37
CA TYR A 223 17.01 17.85 -2.64
C TYR A 223 17.21 17.68 -1.13
N THR A 224 18.41 17.94 -0.60
CA THR A 224 18.63 18.00 0.86
C THR A 224 17.95 19.21 1.49
N HIS A 225 17.75 20.29 0.75
CA HIS A 225 17.06 21.48 1.20
C HIS A 225 15.53 21.36 1.26
N LEU A 226 14.94 20.32 0.65
CA LEU A 226 13.49 20.13 0.64
C LEU A 226 12.90 19.78 2.02
N ARG A 227 13.72 19.33 2.97
CA ARG A 227 13.30 19.07 4.37
C ARG A 227 13.14 20.34 5.21
N ALA A 228 13.52 21.51 4.71
CA ALA A 228 13.54 22.75 5.48
C ALA A 228 12.26 23.60 5.34
N HIS A 229 11.23 23.11 4.67
CA HIS A 229 10.00 23.85 4.36
C HIS A 229 8.71 23.17 4.85
N GLU A 230 8.81 22.15 5.71
CA GLU A 230 7.68 21.57 6.44
C GLU A 230 7.60 22.10 7.88
#